data_a35da8bb21e221a9ad8645454bf79115
#
_entry.id   a35da8bb21e221a9ad8645454bf79115
#
_cell.length_a   1.000
_cell.length_b   1.000
_cell.length_c   1.000
_cell.angle_alpha   90.00
_cell.angle_beta   90.00
_cell.angle_gamma   90.00
#
_symmetry.space_group_name_H-M   'P 1'
#
loop_
_entity.id
_entity.type
_entity.pdbx_description
1 polymer ?
#
loop_
_entity_poly.entity_id
_entity_poly.type
_entity_poly.pdbx_seq_one_letter_code
_entity_poly.pdbx_strand_id
1 'polypeptide(L)'
;MNLHEYQAKILLKNNNVRVLNGYPVLDDSDIDTAVDSIQTPVMVVKSQIHAGGRGAGKFKDSGDEKGGVRVCFSKDEAKDNAKKMFGKTLVTKQTGPSGKQVNRLYIEEGCDIKKEYYLSKLVDRATSSISIIASTEGLSLIHI
;
A
#
# COMPACT_ATOMS: atom_id res chain seq x y z
N MET A 1 -14.60 -6.59 8.96
CA MET A 1 -14.56 -5.49 7.95
C MET A 1 -13.12 -5.35 7.47
N ASN A 2 -12.89 -5.39 6.18
CA ASN A 2 -11.56 -5.24 5.60
C ASN A 2 -11.40 -3.81 5.07
N LEU A 3 -10.38 -3.10 5.55
CA LEU A 3 -10.06 -1.75 5.11
C LEU A 3 -8.85 -1.80 4.15
N HIS A 4 -8.89 -0.96 3.12
CA HIS A 4 -7.69 -0.65 2.36
C HIS A 4 -6.79 0.34 3.14
N GLU A 5 -5.51 0.39 2.79
CA GLU A 5 -4.54 1.28 3.44
C GLU A 5 -4.98 2.74 3.42
N TYR A 6 -5.47 3.25 2.30
CA TYR A 6 -5.93 4.63 2.20
C TYR A 6 -7.11 4.93 3.13
N GLN A 7 -8.03 3.99 3.32
CA GLN A 7 -9.17 4.14 4.24
C GLN A 7 -8.68 4.17 5.70
N ALA A 8 -7.72 3.29 6.05
CA ALA A 8 -7.12 3.30 7.38
C ALA A 8 -6.39 4.62 7.65
N LYS A 9 -5.66 5.17 6.68
CA LYS A 9 -4.98 6.47 6.82
C LYS A 9 -5.95 7.63 6.99
N ILE A 10 -7.10 7.61 6.31
CA ILE A 10 -8.16 8.62 6.54
C ILE A 10 -8.67 8.55 7.99
N LEU A 11 -8.93 7.34 8.51
CA LEU A 11 -9.35 7.16 9.90
C LEU A 11 -8.30 7.65 10.89
N LEU A 12 -7.02 7.33 10.66
CA LEU A 12 -5.92 7.79 11.50
C LEU A 12 -5.83 9.32 11.49
N LYS A 13 -5.90 9.94 10.32
CA LYS A 13 -5.87 11.41 10.17
C LYS A 13 -7.03 12.08 10.91
N ASN A 14 -8.24 11.53 10.80
CA ASN A 14 -9.42 12.02 11.50
C ASN A 14 -9.32 11.90 13.03
N ASN A 15 -8.42 11.05 13.53
CA ASN A 15 -8.11 10.89 14.95
C ASN A 15 -6.79 11.56 15.35
N ASN A 16 -6.34 12.58 14.61
CA ASN A 16 -5.14 13.37 14.87
C ASN A 16 -3.82 12.56 14.88
N VAL A 17 -3.79 11.40 14.24
CA VAL A 17 -2.56 10.66 14.01
C VAL A 17 -1.89 11.17 12.74
N ARG A 18 -0.61 11.50 12.83
CA ARG A 18 0.17 11.93 11.66
C ARG A 18 0.28 10.80 10.65
N VAL A 19 -0.07 11.10 9.41
CA VAL A 19 0.12 10.22 8.25
C VAL A 19 0.71 11.05 7.11
N LEU A 20 1.42 10.39 6.21
CA LEU A 20 1.90 11.02 4.98
C LEU A 20 0.71 11.43 4.10
N ASN A 21 0.86 12.50 3.34
CA ASN A 21 -0.16 12.90 2.38
C ASN A 21 -0.21 11.89 1.25
N GLY A 22 -1.42 11.57 0.84
CA GLY A 22 -1.63 10.64 -0.26
C GLY A 22 -3.06 10.71 -0.77
N TYR A 23 -3.24 10.23 -1.99
CA TYR A 23 -4.48 10.33 -2.73
C TYR A 23 -4.87 8.97 -3.26
N PRO A 24 -6.11 8.51 -3.01
CA PRO A 24 -6.62 7.29 -3.61
C PRO A 24 -6.92 7.52 -5.09
N VAL A 25 -6.62 6.51 -5.90
CA VAL A 25 -7.02 6.39 -7.30
C VAL A 25 -8.09 5.30 -7.34
N LEU A 26 -9.31 5.69 -7.57
CA LEU A 26 -10.47 4.78 -7.61
C LEU A 26 -10.91 4.46 -9.03
N ASP A 27 -10.53 5.33 -9.96
CA ASP A 27 -10.71 5.18 -11.40
C ASP A 27 -9.42 5.55 -12.12
N ASP A 28 -9.20 5.02 -13.32
CA ASP A 28 -7.99 5.31 -14.12
C ASP A 28 -7.85 6.80 -14.42
N SER A 29 -8.95 7.51 -14.60
CA SER A 29 -8.98 8.97 -14.81
C SER A 29 -8.47 9.78 -13.63
N ASP A 30 -8.42 9.22 -12.42
CA ASP A 30 -7.92 9.91 -11.22
C ASP A 30 -6.39 9.96 -11.14
N ILE A 31 -5.68 9.16 -11.94
CA ILE A 31 -4.24 8.97 -11.82
C ILE A 31 -3.49 10.31 -11.93
N ASP A 32 -3.78 11.07 -12.96
CA ASP A 32 -3.06 12.33 -13.21
C ASP A 32 -3.31 13.33 -12.08
N THR A 33 -4.55 13.48 -11.63
CA THR A 33 -4.92 14.35 -10.52
C THR A 33 -4.24 13.93 -9.21
N ALA A 34 -4.22 12.64 -8.90
CA ALA A 34 -3.62 12.11 -7.70
C ALA A 34 -2.09 12.35 -7.68
N VAL A 35 -1.41 12.07 -8.80
CA VAL A 35 0.03 12.32 -8.93
C VAL A 35 0.36 13.82 -8.84
N ASP A 36 -0.41 14.66 -9.53
CA ASP A 36 -0.15 16.11 -9.57
C ASP A 36 -0.38 16.78 -8.22
N SER A 37 -1.21 16.17 -7.36
CA SER A 37 -1.47 16.64 -5.99
C SER A 37 -0.31 16.36 -5.02
N ILE A 38 0.62 15.47 -5.35
CA ILE A 38 1.83 15.21 -4.53
C ILE A 38 2.84 16.34 -4.75
N GLN A 39 3.34 16.91 -3.65
CA GLN A 39 4.27 18.04 -3.67
C GLN A 39 5.73 17.63 -3.48
N THR A 40 5.99 16.40 -3.08
CA THR A 40 7.36 15.89 -2.87
C THR A 40 7.95 15.34 -4.17
N PRO A 41 9.28 15.40 -4.37
CA PRO A 41 9.94 14.86 -5.57
C PRO A 41 9.88 13.32 -5.62
N VAL A 42 9.78 12.68 -4.45
CA VAL A 42 9.66 11.22 -4.34
C VAL A 42 8.23 10.88 -3.94
N MET A 43 7.66 9.90 -4.61
CA MET A 43 6.32 9.39 -4.34
C MET A 43 6.27 7.88 -4.45
N VAL A 44 5.26 7.28 -3.85
CA VAL A 44 5.10 5.82 -3.85
C VAL A 44 3.72 5.46 -4.38
N VAL A 45 3.69 4.65 -5.42
CA VAL A 45 2.46 4.09 -6.00
C VAL A 45 2.21 2.72 -5.38
N LYS A 46 1.06 2.55 -4.73
CA LYS A 46 0.74 1.35 -3.94
C LYS A 46 -0.56 0.71 -4.42
N SER A 47 -0.51 -0.54 -4.85
CA SER A 47 -1.71 -1.34 -5.12
C SER A 47 -2.56 -1.48 -3.87
N GLN A 48 -3.87 -1.34 -4.00
CA GLN A 48 -4.83 -1.50 -2.91
C GLN A 48 -5.61 -2.80 -3.12
N ILE A 49 -5.13 -3.87 -2.52
CA ILE A 49 -5.80 -5.18 -2.48
C ILE A 49 -5.87 -5.68 -1.04
N HIS A 50 -6.84 -6.52 -0.72
CA HIS A 50 -6.94 -7.15 0.60
C HIS A 50 -6.01 -8.36 0.71
N ALA A 51 -4.71 -8.11 0.59
CA ALA A 51 -3.64 -9.08 0.80
C ALA A 51 -2.33 -8.38 1.16
N GLY A 52 -1.53 -9.03 1.97
CA GLY A 52 -0.17 -8.61 2.29
C GLY A 52 0.84 -9.03 1.23
N GLY A 53 2.10 -8.58 1.40
CA GLY A 53 3.19 -8.94 0.50
C GLY A 53 3.14 -8.26 -0.86
N ARG A 54 2.42 -7.14 -1.00
CA ARG A 54 2.24 -6.42 -2.27
C ARG A 54 3.55 -6.00 -2.91
N GLY A 55 4.53 -5.55 -2.11
CA GLY A 55 5.83 -5.10 -2.62
C GLY A 55 6.62 -6.21 -3.31
N ALA A 56 6.54 -7.43 -2.78
CA ALA A 56 7.20 -8.62 -3.35
C ALA A 56 6.29 -9.40 -4.33
N GLY A 57 5.06 -8.93 -4.55
CA GLY A 57 4.13 -9.54 -5.48
C GLY A 57 4.58 -9.38 -6.93
N LYS A 58 3.98 -10.15 -7.83
CA LYS A 58 4.24 -10.08 -9.28
C LYS A 58 2.93 -9.90 -10.02
N PHE A 59 2.92 -9.04 -11.04
CA PHE A 59 1.78 -8.88 -11.92
C PHE A 59 1.73 -10.00 -12.95
N LYS A 60 0.55 -10.58 -13.14
CA LYS A 60 0.32 -11.54 -14.23
C LYS A 60 0.41 -10.83 -15.58
N ASP A 61 1.02 -11.50 -16.54
CA ASP A 61 1.01 -11.11 -17.96
C ASP A 61 1.51 -9.68 -18.23
N SER A 62 2.28 -9.10 -17.32
CA SER A 62 2.76 -7.73 -17.49
C SER A 62 4.15 -7.62 -18.11
N GLY A 63 4.93 -8.71 -18.12
CA GLY A 63 6.36 -8.67 -18.47
C GLY A 63 7.20 -7.79 -17.53
N ASP A 64 6.58 -7.22 -16.52
CA ASP A 64 7.18 -6.32 -15.54
C ASP A 64 7.41 -7.08 -14.23
N GLU A 65 8.66 -7.23 -13.82
CA GLU A 65 9.03 -7.92 -12.58
C GLU A 65 8.81 -7.07 -11.32
N LYS A 66 8.49 -5.78 -11.47
CA LYS A 66 8.25 -4.87 -10.35
C LYS A 66 6.97 -5.24 -9.60
N GLY A 67 7.03 -5.14 -8.27
CA GLY A 67 5.91 -5.43 -7.38
C GLY A 67 4.78 -4.40 -7.41
N GLY A 68 3.81 -4.61 -6.53
CA GLY A 68 2.64 -3.74 -6.34
C GLY A 68 2.86 -2.54 -5.43
N VAL A 69 4.11 -2.25 -5.05
CA VAL A 69 4.53 -1.02 -4.36
C VAL A 69 5.76 -0.51 -5.07
N ARG A 70 5.69 0.72 -5.62
CA ARG A 70 6.74 1.28 -6.48
C ARG A 70 7.11 2.68 -6.03
N VAL A 71 8.39 2.87 -5.72
CA VAL A 71 8.95 4.21 -5.46
C VAL A 71 9.25 4.86 -6.81
N CYS A 72 8.82 6.11 -6.98
CA CYS A 72 8.96 6.89 -8.20
C CYS A 72 9.65 8.22 -7.87
N PHE A 73 10.54 8.64 -8.73
CA PHE A 73 11.36 9.85 -8.56
C PHE A 73 10.93 11.00 -9.48
N SER A 74 9.87 10.79 -10.26
CA SER A 74 9.24 11.83 -11.07
C SER A 74 7.74 11.57 -11.20
N LYS A 75 6.98 12.63 -11.53
CA LYS A 75 5.54 12.51 -11.79
C LYS A 75 5.25 11.62 -12.99
N ASP A 76 6.04 11.73 -14.05
CA ASP A 76 5.87 10.91 -15.26
C ASP A 76 6.08 9.43 -14.95
N GLU A 77 7.11 9.10 -14.17
CA GLU A 77 7.34 7.73 -13.71
C GLU A 77 6.19 7.21 -12.85
N ALA A 78 5.64 8.05 -11.96
CA ALA A 78 4.51 7.66 -11.13
C ALA A 78 3.25 7.41 -11.95
N LYS A 79 2.94 8.28 -12.93
CA LYS A 79 1.81 8.11 -13.85
C LYS A 79 1.95 6.84 -14.69
N ASP A 80 3.14 6.58 -15.23
CA ASP A 80 3.42 5.37 -16.02
C ASP A 80 3.26 4.09 -15.17
N ASN A 81 3.85 4.08 -13.98
CA ASN A 81 3.70 2.95 -13.05
C ASN A 81 2.24 2.74 -12.61
N ALA A 82 1.51 3.81 -12.31
CA ALA A 82 0.10 3.70 -11.94
C ALA A 82 -0.74 3.08 -13.06
N LYS A 83 -0.57 3.53 -14.31
CA LYS A 83 -1.24 2.98 -15.50
C LYS A 83 -0.88 1.51 -15.74
N LYS A 84 0.38 1.12 -15.51
CA LYS A 84 0.83 -0.28 -15.63
C LYS A 84 0.27 -1.19 -14.54
N MET A 85 -0.10 -0.64 -13.38
CA MET A 85 -0.61 -1.41 -12.24
C MET A 85 -2.14 -1.48 -12.21
N PHE A 86 -2.83 -0.42 -12.60
CA PHE A 86 -4.29 -0.32 -12.54
C PHE A 86 -4.95 -1.36 -13.46
N GLY A 87 -5.95 -2.06 -12.96
CA GLY A 87 -6.68 -3.10 -13.69
C GLY A 87 -5.93 -4.44 -13.84
N LYS A 88 -4.65 -4.51 -13.48
CA LYS A 88 -3.84 -5.74 -13.58
C LYS A 88 -4.00 -6.65 -12.38
N THR A 89 -3.69 -7.93 -12.55
CA THR A 89 -3.77 -8.93 -11.48
C THR A 89 -2.43 -9.07 -10.78
N LEU A 90 -2.40 -8.74 -9.49
CA LEU A 90 -1.23 -8.89 -8.61
C LEU A 90 -1.30 -10.22 -7.86
N VAL A 91 -0.25 -11.01 -7.97
CA VAL A 91 -0.06 -12.28 -7.28
C VAL A 91 0.88 -12.06 -6.10
N THR A 92 0.47 -12.45 -4.90
CA THR A 92 1.29 -12.44 -3.69
C THR A 92 1.21 -13.80 -3.00
N LYS A 93 2.03 -14.03 -1.98
CA LYS A 93 1.91 -15.26 -1.18
C LYS A 93 0.50 -15.45 -0.59
N GLN A 94 -0.15 -14.35 -0.19
CA GLN A 94 -1.48 -14.40 0.45
C GLN A 94 -2.63 -14.54 -0.54
N THR A 95 -2.48 -14.07 -1.78
CA THR A 95 -3.53 -14.22 -2.80
C THR A 95 -3.54 -15.61 -3.42
N GLY A 96 -2.43 -16.34 -3.30
CA GLY A 96 -2.22 -17.56 -4.06
C GLY A 96 -2.07 -17.29 -5.57
N PRO A 97 -2.00 -18.36 -6.40
CA PRO A 97 -1.74 -18.24 -7.85
C PRO A 97 -2.81 -17.48 -8.63
N SER A 98 -4.05 -17.43 -8.12
CA SER A 98 -5.15 -16.70 -8.76
C SER A 98 -4.88 -15.18 -8.78
N GLY A 99 -4.22 -14.67 -7.75
CA GLY A 99 -3.97 -13.25 -7.59
C GLY A 99 -5.22 -12.46 -7.23
N LYS A 100 -5.08 -11.14 -7.18
CA LYS A 100 -6.17 -10.17 -7.01
C LYS A 100 -6.02 -9.06 -8.02
N GLN A 101 -7.12 -8.66 -8.66
CA GLN A 101 -7.12 -7.52 -9.56
C GLN A 101 -6.96 -6.22 -8.78
N VAL A 102 -6.11 -5.34 -9.28
CA VAL A 102 -5.82 -4.03 -8.69
C VAL A 102 -6.77 -2.99 -9.29
N ASN A 103 -7.91 -2.80 -8.65
CA ASN A 103 -8.93 -1.83 -9.07
C ASN A 103 -8.82 -0.50 -8.30
N ARG A 104 -7.80 -0.36 -7.48
CA ARG A 104 -7.52 0.85 -6.72
C ARG A 104 -6.04 0.98 -6.47
N LEU A 105 -5.54 2.22 -6.52
CA LEU A 105 -4.19 2.56 -6.10
C LEU A 105 -4.25 3.60 -4.99
N TYR A 106 -3.14 3.76 -4.30
CA TYR A 106 -2.89 4.85 -3.39
C TYR A 106 -1.54 5.45 -3.74
N ILE A 107 -1.52 6.74 -4.05
CA ILE A 107 -0.31 7.48 -4.38
C ILE A 107 0.01 8.37 -3.21
N GLU A 108 1.20 8.19 -2.64
CA GLU A 108 1.61 8.81 -1.39
C GLU A 108 2.95 9.49 -1.55
N GLU A 109 3.16 10.59 -0.83
CA GLU A 109 4.48 11.22 -0.76
C GLU A 109 5.51 10.27 -0.16
N GLY A 110 6.73 10.29 -0.70
CA GLY A 110 7.86 9.56 -0.17
C GLY A 110 8.39 10.21 1.11
N CYS A 111 8.94 9.40 2.01
CA CYS A 111 9.65 9.89 3.18
C CYS A 111 10.94 9.11 3.41
N ASP A 112 11.88 9.74 4.11
CA ASP A 112 13.09 9.09 4.58
C ASP A 112 12.79 8.30 5.86
N ILE A 113 12.66 6.98 5.74
CA ILE A 113 12.30 6.10 6.84
C ILE A 113 13.55 5.81 7.67
N LYS A 114 13.62 6.37 8.87
CA LYS A 114 14.71 6.08 9.80
C LYS A 114 14.58 4.72 10.48
N LYS A 115 13.37 4.34 10.84
CA LYS A 115 13.08 3.06 11.50
C LYS A 115 11.62 2.68 11.32
N GLU A 116 11.36 1.40 11.08
CA GLU A 116 10.03 0.82 11.08
C GLU A 116 9.78 0.07 12.39
N TYR A 117 8.56 0.21 12.90
CA TYR A 117 8.05 -0.55 14.03
C TYR A 117 6.80 -1.32 13.60
N TYR A 118 6.63 -2.50 14.13
CA TYR A 118 5.38 -3.22 14.00
C TYR A 118 4.49 -2.97 15.21
N LEU A 119 3.25 -2.61 14.97
CA LEU A 119 2.22 -2.47 16.00
C LEU A 119 0.89 -3.01 15.49
N SER A 120 0.32 -3.95 16.20
CA SER A 120 -1.03 -4.44 15.91
C SER A 120 -1.86 -4.59 17.18
N LYS A 121 -3.17 -4.50 17.02
CA LYS A 121 -4.17 -4.79 18.05
C LYS A 121 -5.11 -5.85 17.53
N LEU A 122 -5.38 -6.86 18.34
CA LEU A 122 -6.29 -7.93 18.00
C LEU A 122 -7.16 -8.30 19.19
N VAL A 123 -8.34 -8.83 18.91
CA VAL A 123 -9.19 -9.42 19.93
C VAL A 123 -8.72 -10.85 20.19
N ASP A 124 -8.20 -11.08 21.38
CA ASP A 124 -7.88 -12.43 21.85
C ASP A 124 -9.15 -13.05 22.44
N ARG A 125 -9.69 -14.01 21.70
CA ARG A 125 -10.93 -14.69 22.09
C ARG A 125 -10.74 -15.70 23.23
N ALA A 126 -9.53 -16.21 23.41
CA ALA A 126 -9.22 -17.15 24.48
C ALA A 126 -9.25 -16.48 25.85
N THR A 127 -8.75 -15.25 25.94
CA THR A 127 -8.71 -14.46 27.18
C THR A 127 -9.81 -13.40 27.26
N SER A 128 -10.66 -13.26 26.23
CA SER A 128 -11.70 -12.23 26.10
C SER A 128 -11.15 -10.81 26.31
N SER A 129 -9.95 -10.55 25.83
CA SER A 129 -9.22 -9.28 26.00
C SER A 129 -8.70 -8.73 24.67
N ILE A 130 -8.19 -7.49 24.71
CA ILE A 130 -7.48 -6.91 23.58
C ILE A 130 -5.97 -7.11 23.79
N SER A 131 -5.35 -7.83 22.87
CA SER A 131 -3.91 -8.03 22.83
C SER A 131 -3.24 -7.00 21.92
N ILE A 132 -2.10 -6.49 22.37
CA ILE A 132 -1.25 -5.58 21.58
C ILE A 132 0.04 -6.33 21.28
N ILE A 133 0.39 -6.40 20.00
CA ILE A 133 1.67 -6.95 19.55
C ILE A 133 2.51 -5.77 19.04
N ALA A 134 3.69 -5.62 19.60
CA ALA A 134 4.66 -4.60 19.19
C ALA A 134 6.03 -5.24 18.98
N SER A 135 6.74 -4.78 17.96
CA SER A 135 8.11 -5.19 17.64
C SER A 135 8.92 -3.99 17.17
N THR A 136 10.18 -3.96 17.54
CA THR A 136 11.16 -3.00 17.02
C THR A 136 11.64 -3.36 15.62
N GLU A 137 11.32 -4.55 15.16
CA GLU A 137 11.55 -5.02 13.80
C GLU A 137 10.30 -4.71 12.95
N GLY A 138 10.50 -4.10 11.81
CA GLY A 138 9.39 -3.77 10.91
C GLY A 138 8.67 -5.00 10.37
N LEU A 139 7.58 -4.78 9.65
CA LEU A 139 6.72 -5.85 9.11
C LEU A 139 7.49 -6.86 8.24
N SER A 140 8.52 -6.42 7.54
CA SER A 140 9.33 -7.26 6.65
C SER A 140 10.10 -8.37 7.35
N LEU A 141 10.41 -8.23 8.65
CA LEU A 141 11.17 -9.22 9.42
C LEU A 141 10.28 -10.16 10.26
N ILE A 142 9.00 -9.84 10.42
CA ILE A 142 8.06 -10.68 11.20
C ILE A 142 7.59 -11.91 10.41
N HIS A 143 7.78 -11.92 9.10
CA HIS A 143 7.39 -13.03 8.22
C HIS A 143 8.52 -14.02 7.87
N ILE A 144 9.61 -13.99 8.62
CA ILE A 144 10.71 -14.97 8.46
C ILE A 144 10.35 -16.28 9.17
#